data_ac2de273866a5faded29df325099a0aa
#
_entry.id   ac2de273866a5faded29df325099a0aa
#
_cell.length_a   1.000
_cell.length_b   1.000
_cell.length_c   1.000
_cell.angle_alpha   90.00
_cell.angle_beta   90.00
_cell.angle_gamma   90.00
#
_symmetry.space_group_name_H-M   'P 1'
#
loop_
_entity.id
_entity.type
_entity.pdbx_description
1 polymer ?
#
loop_
_entity_poly.entity_id
_entity_poly.type
_entity_poly.pdbx_seq_one_letter_code
_entity_poly.pdbx_strand_id
1 'polypeptide(L)'
;DALRLRLEMERAFGGSDADGAWDWKLAYEAGEVALVLFLRKFGRALLARAGSPAALLPILAKVAGLLPTHTRRSEEMERFQQFSTPMPMGLAALAAAQISSLDLVLEPSAGTGLLAILAQIAGSGLALNELADTRADLLRLLFPGRPVTSFDAAQIDDHLDAGVRPSVVLMNPPFSAVANVDGRTTEATARHLERLLGQ
;
A
#
# COMPACT_ATOMS: atom_id res chain seq x y z
N ASP A 1 7.36 -11.19 -14.27
CA ASP A 1 7.44 -11.17 -15.73
C ASP A 1 6.09 -10.73 -16.32
N ALA A 2 6.07 -9.65 -17.12
CA ALA A 2 4.86 -9.07 -17.69
C ALA A 2 4.08 -10.05 -18.58
N LEU A 3 4.77 -10.93 -19.30
CA LEU A 3 4.12 -11.94 -20.14
C LEU A 3 3.31 -12.94 -19.30
N ARG A 4 3.88 -13.41 -18.20
CA ARG A 4 3.15 -14.33 -17.29
C ARG A 4 1.93 -13.65 -16.67
N LEU A 5 2.07 -12.41 -16.20
CA LEU A 5 0.96 -11.66 -15.66
C LEU A 5 -0.16 -11.52 -16.70
N ARG A 6 0.18 -11.15 -17.95
CA ARG A 6 -0.77 -11.08 -19.04
C ARG A 6 -1.53 -12.39 -19.24
N LEU A 7 -0.82 -13.51 -19.34
CA LEU A 7 -1.44 -14.83 -19.54
C LEU A 7 -2.40 -15.21 -18.39
N GLU A 8 -2.06 -14.88 -17.14
CA GLU A 8 -2.97 -15.14 -16.02
C GLU A 8 -4.19 -14.21 -16.03
N MET A 9 -4.03 -12.95 -16.44
CA MET A 9 -5.16 -12.03 -16.62
C MET A 9 -6.08 -12.49 -17.75
N GLU A 10 -5.54 -12.87 -18.91
CA GLU A 10 -6.32 -13.42 -20.04
C GLU A 10 -7.10 -14.68 -19.62
N ARG A 11 -6.47 -15.56 -18.83
CA ARG A 11 -7.14 -16.75 -18.30
C ARG A 11 -8.26 -16.40 -17.32
N ALA A 12 -8.03 -15.42 -16.42
CA ALA A 12 -8.99 -15.04 -15.40
C ALA A 12 -10.20 -14.29 -15.98
N PHE A 13 -9.98 -13.44 -16.97
CA PHE A 13 -11.02 -12.56 -17.54
C PHE A 13 -11.60 -13.06 -18.87
N GLY A 14 -11.03 -14.12 -19.46
CA GLY A 14 -11.54 -14.72 -20.70
C GLY A 14 -11.29 -13.90 -21.97
N GLY A 15 -10.38 -12.89 -21.91
CA GLY A 15 -10.05 -12.01 -23.02
C GLY A 15 -8.76 -11.25 -22.77
N SER A 16 -8.33 -10.45 -23.77
CA SER A 16 -7.09 -9.68 -23.72
C SER A 16 -7.29 -8.22 -23.25
N ASP A 17 -6.19 -7.54 -22.93
CA ASP A 17 -6.17 -6.10 -22.71
C ASP A 17 -6.56 -5.29 -23.96
N ALA A 18 -6.25 -5.83 -25.14
CA ALA A 18 -6.62 -5.21 -26.42
C ALA A 18 -8.13 -5.28 -26.69
N ASP A 19 -8.79 -6.30 -26.18
CA ASP A 19 -10.26 -6.49 -26.29
C ASP A 19 -11.02 -5.74 -25.17
N GLY A 20 -10.30 -5.09 -24.25
CA GLY A 20 -10.90 -4.38 -23.12
C GLY A 20 -11.42 -5.28 -22.00
N ALA A 21 -11.05 -6.59 -22.00
CA ALA A 21 -11.46 -7.51 -20.94
C ALA A 21 -10.85 -7.16 -19.59
N TRP A 22 -9.67 -6.54 -19.56
CA TRP A 22 -8.97 -6.03 -18.40
C TRP A 22 -7.99 -4.94 -18.83
N ASP A 23 -7.50 -4.15 -17.90
CA ASP A 23 -6.47 -3.14 -18.14
C ASP A 23 -5.19 -3.40 -17.33
N TRP A 24 -4.12 -2.71 -17.67
CA TRP A 24 -2.84 -2.87 -16.99
C TRP A 24 -2.83 -2.34 -15.55
N LYS A 25 -3.73 -1.41 -15.21
CA LYS A 25 -3.92 -0.99 -13.82
C LYS A 25 -4.38 -2.16 -12.97
N LEU A 26 -5.45 -2.84 -13.43
CA LEU A 26 -5.99 -4.02 -12.75
C LEU A 26 -4.95 -5.14 -12.66
N ALA A 27 -4.16 -5.37 -13.72
CA ALA A 27 -3.10 -6.37 -13.71
C ALA A 27 -2.01 -6.07 -12.67
N TYR A 28 -1.58 -4.82 -12.55
CA TYR A 28 -0.60 -4.41 -11.55
C TYR A 28 -1.16 -4.53 -10.13
N GLU A 29 -2.38 -4.07 -9.89
CA GLU A 29 -3.07 -4.23 -8.61
C GLU A 29 -3.22 -5.70 -8.22
N ALA A 30 -3.59 -6.58 -9.17
CA ALA A 30 -3.63 -8.03 -8.95
C ALA A 30 -2.26 -8.59 -8.54
N GLY A 31 -1.18 -8.12 -9.17
CA GLY A 31 0.19 -8.46 -8.78
C GLY A 31 0.52 -8.03 -7.36
N GLU A 32 0.16 -6.82 -6.95
CA GLU A 32 0.35 -6.32 -5.59
C GLU A 32 -0.47 -7.10 -4.57
N VAL A 33 -1.73 -7.41 -4.89
CA VAL A 33 -2.58 -8.27 -4.07
C VAL A 33 -1.96 -9.66 -3.88
N ALA A 34 -1.38 -10.22 -4.95
CA ALA A 34 -0.68 -11.50 -4.84
C ALA A 34 0.51 -11.42 -3.86
N LEU A 35 1.25 -10.30 -3.82
CA LEU A 35 2.28 -10.07 -2.81
C LEU A 35 1.71 -9.96 -1.39
N VAL A 36 0.61 -9.24 -1.20
CA VAL A 36 -0.07 -9.14 0.10
C VAL A 36 -0.50 -10.52 0.59
N LEU A 37 -1.12 -11.32 -0.28
CA LEU A 37 -1.53 -12.70 0.04
C LEU A 37 -0.34 -13.62 0.33
N PHE A 38 0.74 -13.50 -0.44
CA PHE A 38 1.98 -14.22 -0.19
C PHE A 38 2.55 -13.90 1.20
N LEU A 39 2.66 -12.62 1.53
CA LEU A 39 3.16 -12.19 2.84
C LEU A 39 2.22 -12.57 3.98
N ARG A 40 0.92 -12.53 3.76
CA ARG A 40 -0.05 -13.02 4.75
C ARG A 40 0.20 -14.49 5.09
N LYS A 41 0.45 -15.30 4.08
CA LYS A 41 0.68 -16.74 4.25
C LYS A 41 2.05 -17.06 4.83
N PHE A 42 3.09 -16.40 4.36
CA PHE A 42 4.47 -16.78 4.65
C PHE A 42 5.28 -15.74 5.43
N GLY A 43 4.82 -14.48 5.50
CA GLY A 43 5.62 -13.35 5.97
C GLY A 43 6.12 -13.52 7.40
N ARG A 44 5.29 -13.96 8.34
CA ARG A 44 5.71 -14.21 9.74
C ARG A 44 6.78 -15.29 9.83
N ALA A 45 6.62 -16.39 9.10
CA ALA A 45 7.62 -17.46 9.07
C ALA A 45 8.93 -17.01 8.43
N LEU A 46 8.86 -16.20 7.35
CA LEU A 46 10.02 -15.63 6.70
C LEU A 46 10.76 -14.67 7.64
N LEU A 47 10.05 -13.78 8.34
CA LEU A 47 10.64 -12.83 9.30
C LEU A 47 11.30 -13.58 10.46
N ALA A 48 10.61 -14.56 11.04
CA ALA A 48 11.16 -15.39 12.12
C ALA A 48 12.41 -16.16 11.69
N ARG A 49 12.41 -16.71 10.47
CA ARG A 49 13.57 -17.44 9.93
C ARG A 49 14.73 -16.52 9.60
N ALA A 50 14.47 -15.32 9.12
CA ALA A 50 15.48 -14.31 8.82
C ALA A 50 16.13 -13.76 10.11
N GLY A 51 15.39 -13.74 11.22
CA GLY A 51 15.83 -13.23 12.51
C GLY A 51 15.89 -11.71 12.62
N SER A 52 15.83 -10.99 11.49
CA SER A 52 15.78 -9.52 11.47
C SER A 52 15.19 -9.00 10.17
N PRO A 53 14.61 -7.77 10.17
CA PRO A 53 14.16 -7.12 8.94
C PRO A 53 15.29 -6.96 7.91
N ALA A 54 16.51 -6.66 8.34
CA ALA A 54 17.66 -6.50 7.44
C ALA A 54 17.97 -7.80 6.68
N ALA A 55 17.91 -8.95 7.36
CA ALA A 55 18.13 -10.26 6.73
C ALA A 55 16.96 -10.70 5.82
N LEU A 56 15.75 -10.17 6.06
CA LEU A 56 14.58 -10.41 5.22
C LEU A 56 14.61 -9.58 3.92
N LEU A 57 15.30 -8.44 3.92
CA LEU A 57 15.31 -7.49 2.79
C LEU A 57 15.69 -8.14 1.44
N PRO A 58 16.77 -8.93 1.29
CA PRO A 58 17.12 -9.53 0.01
C PRO A 58 16.09 -10.56 -0.46
N ILE A 59 15.37 -11.21 0.45
CA ILE A 59 14.31 -12.15 0.11
C ILE A 59 13.12 -11.38 -0.47
N LEU A 60 12.69 -10.29 0.18
CA LEU A 60 11.60 -9.45 -0.32
C LEU A 60 11.96 -8.75 -1.63
N ALA A 61 13.21 -8.35 -1.81
CA ALA A 61 13.68 -7.78 -3.08
C ALA A 61 13.54 -8.79 -4.23
N LYS A 62 13.88 -10.06 -4.00
CA LYS A 62 13.68 -11.13 -5.00
C LYS A 62 12.20 -11.36 -5.30
N VAL A 63 11.35 -11.41 -4.29
CA VAL A 63 9.91 -11.62 -4.46
C VAL A 63 9.29 -10.44 -5.22
N ALA A 64 9.61 -9.20 -4.86
CA ALA A 64 9.17 -8.01 -5.56
C ALA A 64 9.64 -7.99 -7.03
N GLY A 65 10.86 -8.44 -7.31
CA GLY A 65 11.42 -8.55 -8.66
C GLY A 65 10.73 -9.57 -9.57
N LEU A 66 9.84 -10.41 -9.04
CA LEU A 66 9.01 -11.32 -9.85
C LEU A 66 7.86 -10.59 -10.54
N LEU A 67 7.43 -9.45 -9.99
CA LEU A 67 6.40 -8.61 -10.59
C LEU A 67 7.00 -7.70 -11.66
N PRO A 68 6.23 -7.40 -12.71
CA PRO A 68 6.63 -6.40 -13.69
C PRO A 68 6.65 -5.01 -13.06
N THR A 69 7.54 -4.15 -13.51
CA THR A 69 7.52 -2.73 -13.18
C THR A 69 6.32 -2.05 -13.85
N HIS A 70 5.73 -1.08 -13.15
CA HIS A 70 4.60 -0.29 -13.65
C HIS A 70 5.09 0.64 -14.78
N THR A 71 5.01 0.18 -16.01
CA THR A 71 5.46 0.95 -17.20
C THR A 71 4.32 1.66 -17.90
N ARG A 72 3.07 1.26 -17.62
CA ARG A 72 1.86 1.88 -18.18
C ARG A 72 1.05 2.50 -17.03
N ARG A 73 0.66 3.74 -17.20
CA ARG A 73 -0.15 4.51 -16.25
C ARG A 73 -1.51 4.77 -16.85
N SER A 74 -2.57 4.64 -16.05
CA SER A 74 -3.91 5.10 -16.40
C SER A 74 -4.11 6.55 -15.94
N GLU A 75 -5.06 7.26 -16.54
CA GLU A 75 -5.44 8.61 -16.11
C GLU A 75 -5.85 8.64 -14.63
N GLU A 76 -6.50 7.60 -14.13
CA GLU A 76 -6.87 7.47 -12.72
C GLU A 76 -5.64 7.34 -11.82
N MET A 77 -4.64 6.55 -12.22
CA MET A 77 -3.37 6.43 -11.47
C MET A 77 -2.63 7.77 -11.42
N GLU A 78 -2.68 8.55 -12.50
CA GLU A 78 -2.10 9.89 -12.54
C GLU A 78 -2.90 10.89 -11.70
N ARG A 79 -4.24 10.85 -11.80
CA ARG A 79 -5.12 11.74 -11.05
C ARG A 79 -5.01 11.55 -9.54
N PHE A 80 -4.99 10.32 -9.06
CA PHE A 80 -4.88 9.99 -7.63
C PHE A 80 -3.44 9.73 -7.18
N GLN A 81 -2.46 9.84 -8.08
CA GLN A 81 -1.04 9.57 -7.79
C GLN A 81 -0.81 8.23 -7.09
N GLN A 82 -1.46 7.21 -7.58
CA GLN A 82 -1.51 5.86 -7.00
C GLN A 82 -0.18 5.11 -7.22
N PHE A 83 0.86 5.53 -6.52
CA PHE A 83 2.17 4.89 -6.56
C PHE A 83 2.34 3.97 -5.36
N SER A 84 2.51 2.69 -5.64
CA SER A 84 2.76 1.70 -4.58
C SER A 84 4.18 1.79 -4.05
N THR A 85 4.33 1.65 -2.74
CA THR A 85 5.64 1.59 -2.10
C THR A 85 6.32 0.27 -2.42
N PRO A 86 7.54 0.27 -2.99
CA PRO A 86 8.30 -0.97 -3.18
C PRO A 86 8.49 -1.70 -1.85
N MET A 87 8.21 -3.00 -1.81
CA MET A 87 8.30 -3.82 -0.60
C MET A 87 9.59 -3.66 0.21
N PRO A 88 10.79 -3.63 -0.42
CA PRO A 88 12.02 -3.42 0.34
C PRO A 88 12.07 -2.09 1.07
N MET A 89 11.50 -1.03 0.47
CA MET A 89 11.40 0.29 1.11
C MET A 89 10.40 0.28 2.26
N GLY A 90 9.25 -0.38 2.07
CA GLY A 90 8.27 -0.58 3.13
C GLY A 90 8.85 -1.33 4.34
N LEU A 91 9.64 -2.37 4.09
CA LEU A 91 10.34 -3.11 5.16
C LEU A 91 11.36 -2.22 5.89
N ALA A 92 12.09 -1.38 5.16
CA ALA A 92 13.03 -0.45 5.77
C ALA A 92 12.32 0.59 6.64
N ALA A 93 11.19 1.14 6.17
CA ALA A 93 10.36 2.07 6.95
C ALA A 93 9.81 1.41 8.22
N LEU A 94 9.29 0.18 8.12
CA LEU A 94 8.81 -0.61 9.26
C LEU A 94 9.92 -0.85 10.29
N ALA A 95 11.12 -1.20 9.84
CA ALA A 95 12.27 -1.42 10.71
C ALA A 95 12.74 -0.11 11.38
N ALA A 96 12.76 1.00 10.65
CA ALA A 96 13.12 2.31 11.19
C ALA A 96 12.11 2.80 12.24
N ALA A 97 10.82 2.57 12.01
CA ALA A 97 9.76 2.89 12.97
C ALA A 97 9.67 1.90 14.15
N GLN A 98 10.46 0.82 14.14
CA GLN A 98 10.49 -0.22 15.18
C GLN A 98 9.10 -0.82 15.49
N ILE A 99 8.27 -0.95 14.46
CA ILE A 99 6.89 -1.44 14.60
C ILE A 99 6.86 -2.81 15.23
N SER A 100 5.99 -2.96 16.23
CA SER A 100 5.83 -4.15 17.06
C SER A 100 4.36 -4.52 17.25
N SER A 101 4.11 -5.58 18.02
CA SER A 101 2.76 -6.00 18.39
C SER A 101 2.06 -5.07 19.40
N LEU A 102 2.76 -4.09 19.95
CA LEU A 102 2.20 -3.10 20.87
C LEU A 102 1.64 -1.88 20.12
N ASP A 103 1.91 -1.78 18.85
CA ASP A 103 1.56 -0.61 18.04
C ASP A 103 0.20 -0.75 17.37
N LEU A 104 -0.48 0.38 17.22
CA LEU A 104 -1.56 0.60 16.27
C LEU A 104 -1.03 1.48 15.15
N VAL A 105 -0.92 0.92 13.96
CA VAL A 105 -0.42 1.62 12.78
C VAL A 105 -1.59 2.20 12.00
N LEU A 106 -1.55 3.51 11.76
CA LEU A 106 -2.42 4.19 10.81
C LEU A 106 -1.72 4.27 9.45
N GLU A 107 -2.41 3.85 8.40
CA GLU A 107 -2.01 4.08 7.02
C GLU A 107 -3.07 4.92 6.31
N PRO A 108 -2.86 6.25 6.17
CA PRO A 108 -3.87 7.18 5.66
C PRO A 108 -4.12 7.06 4.15
N SER A 109 -3.22 6.43 3.41
CA SER A 109 -3.29 6.21 1.96
C SER A 109 -2.81 4.79 1.65
N ALA A 110 -3.63 3.80 2.02
CA ALA A 110 -3.19 2.42 2.12
C ALA A 110 -3.02 1.71 0.76
N GLY A 111 -3.58 2.25 -0.32
CA GLY A 111 -3.46 1.67 -1.65
C GLY A 111 -3.97 0.23 -1.69
N THR A 112 -3.12 -0.67 -2.13
CA THR A 112 -3.38 -2.12 -2.16
C THR A 112 -2.98 -2.85 -0.87
N GLY A 113 -2.47 -2.13 0.14
CA GLY A 113 -2.12 -2.67 1.46
C GLY A 113 -0.71 -3.25 1.57
N LEU A 114 0.22 -2.84 0.71
CA LEU A 114 1.61 -3.35 0.75
C LEU A 114 2.38 -2.92 2.02
N LEU A 115 2.15 -1.71 2.54
CA LEU A 115 2.71 -1.30 3.82
C LEU A 115 1.95 -1.96 4.98
N ALA A 116 0.61 -2.00 4.91
CA ALA A 116 -0.25 -2.61 5.91
C ALA A 116 0.11 -4.07 6.19
N ILE A 117 0.38 -4.87 5.14
CA ILE A 117 0.75 -6.29 5.34
C ILE A 117 2.10 -6.42 6.06
N LEU A 118 3.05 -5.53 5.80
CA LEU A 118 4.33 -5.54 6.50
C LEU A 118 4.15 -5.23 7.99
N ALA A 119 3.33 -4.23 8.33
CA ALA A 119 2.98 -3.94 9.72
C ALA A 119 2.24 -5.11 10.38
N GLN A 120 1.30 -5.74 9.67
CA GLN A 120 0.57 -6.89 10.18
C GLN A 120 1.47 -8.10 10.48
N ILE A 121 2.47 -8.39 9.66
CA ILE A 121 3.41 -9.50 9.93
C ILE A 121 4.33 -9.20 11.12
N ALA A 122 4.61 -7.93 11.42
CA ALA A 122 5.27 -7.51 12.65
C ALA A 122 4.38 -7.66 13.89
N GLY A 123 3.08 -7.85 13.71
CA GLY A 123 2.12 -8.13 14.78
C GLY A 123 1.24 -6.95 15.18
N SER A 124 1.43 -5.77 14.59
CA SER A 124 0.71 -4.55 14.97
C SER A 124 -0.79 -4.61 14.69
N GLY A 125 -1.55 -3.78 15.39
CA GLY A 125 -2.88 -3.36 15.00
C GLY A 125 -2.82 -2.49 13.75
N LEU A 126 -3.94 -2.40 13.00
CA LEU A 126 -4.04 -1.59 11.79
C LEU A 126 -5.30 -0.74 11.82
N ALA A 127 -5.18 0.52 11.41
CA ALA A 127 -6.26 1.39 10.97
C ALA A 127 -5.90 1.87 9.55
N LEU A 128 -6.76 1.61 8.58
CA LEU A 128 -6.48 1.84 7.17
C LEU A 128 -7.45 2.88 6.60
N ASN A 129 -6.95 3.73 5.73
CA ASN A 129 -7.77 4.64 4.94
C ASN A 129 -7.32 4.61 3.48
N GLU A 130 -8.27 4.67 2.55
CA GLU A 130 -8.00 4.74 1.12
C GLU A 130 -9.12 5.49 0.43
N LEU A 131 -8.77 6.55 -0.31
CA LEU A 131 -9.74 7.43 -0.95
C LEU A 131 -10.49 6.76 -2.09
N ALA A 132 -9.83 5.89 -2.85
CA ALA A 132 -10.44 5.18 -3.98
C ALA A 132 -11.31 4.02 -3.47
N ASP A 133 -12.63 4.11 -3.70
CA ASP A 133 -13.61 3.12 -3.19
C ASP A 133 -13.26 1.68 -3.57
N THR A 134 -12.83 1.44 -4.82
CA THR A 134 -12.44 0.10 -5.29
C THR A 134 -11.28 -0.48 -4.49
N ARG A 135 -10.28 0.33 -4.13
CA ARG A 135 -9.15 -0.08 -3.28
C ARG A 135 -9.55 -0.21 -1.82
N ALA A 136 -10.43 0.66 -1.32
CA ALA A 136 -10.96 0.53 0.03
C ALA A 136 -11.74 -0.77 0.21
N ASP A 137 -12.57 -1.17 -0.77
CA ASP A 137 -13.26 -2.45 -0.77
C ASP A 137 -12.28 -3.63 -0.84
N LEU A 138 -11.24 -3.52 -1.65
CA LEU A 138 -10.17 -4.50 -1.70
C LEU A 138 -9.46 -4.64 -0.33
N LEU A 139 -9.16 -3.53 0.34
CA LEU A 139 -8.57 -3.54 1.69
C LEU A 139 -9.49 -4.23 2.71
N ARG A 140 -10.80 -3.99 2.67
CA ARG A 140 -11.78 -4.68 3.54
C ARG A 140 -11.73 -6.19 3.36
N LEU A 141 -11.56 -6.66 2.12
CA LEU A 141 -11.39 -8.09 1.81
C LEU A 141 -10.01 -8.62 2.25
N LEU A 142 -8.97 -7.83 2.03
CA LEU A 142 -7.61 -8.22 2.39
C LEU A 142 -7.33 -8.15 3.90
N PHE A 143 -7.97 -7.28 4.65
CA PHE A 143 -7.73 -7.08 6.08
C PHE A 143 -9.02 -7.23 6.91
N PRO A 144 -9.66 -8.41 6.91
CA PRO A 144 -10.94 -8.60 7.60
C PRO A 144 -10.80 -8.29 9.08
N GLY A 145 -11.80 -7.58 9.62
CA GLY A 145 -11.83 -7.15 11.03
C GLY A 145 -10.91 -5.98 11.37
N ARG A 146 -10.31 -5.33 10.36
CA ARG A 146 -9.59 -4.07 10.54
C ARG A 146 -10.45 -2.90 10.07
N PRO A 147 -10.44 -1.74 10.77
CA PRO A 147 -11.15 -0.56 10.30
C PRO A 147 -10.53 -0.09 8.98
N VAL A 148 -11.38 0.12 7.98
CA VAL A 148 -11.02 0.69 6.68
C VAL A 148 -11.99 1.80 6.36
N THR A 149 -11.48 3.03 6.31
CA THR A 149 -12.23 4.24 5.98
C THR A 149 -11.93 4.71 4.54
N SER A 150 -12.75 5.61 4.01
CA SER A 150 -12.61 6.14 2.64
C SER A 150 -12.76 7.66 2.65
N PHE A 151 -11.82 8.34 3.32
CA PHE A 151 -11.80 9.79 3.43
C PHE A 151 -10.58 10.38 2.75
N ASP A 152 -10.61 11.68 2.48
CA ASP A 152 -9.41 12.40 2.08
C ASP A 152 -8.39 12.33 3.22
N ALA A 153 -7.22 11.77 2.94
CA ALA A 153 -6.16 11.61 3.91
C ALA A 153 -5.66 12.94 4.51
N ALA A 154 -5.87 14.08 3.80
CA ALA A 154 -5.59 15.42 4.32
C ALA A 154 -6.52 15.86 5.46
N GLN A 155 -7.62 15.14 5.67
CA GLN A 155 -8.64 15.41 6.70
C GLN A 155 -8.86 14.19 7.60
N ILE A 156 -7.94 13.24 7.61
CA ILE A 156 -8.13 11.96 8.29
C ILE A 156 -8.36 12.11 9.79
N ASP A 157 -7.75 13.09 10.41
CA ASP A 157 -7.90 13.42 11.83
C ASP A 157 -9.35 13.80 12.21
N ASP A 158 -10.09 14.45 11.30
CA ASP A 158 -11.50 14.82 11.49
C ASP A 158 -12.43 13.59 11.40
N HIS A 159 -11.95 12.48 10.87
CA HIS A 159 -12.73 11.28 10.53
C HIS A 159 -12.32 10.02 11.29
N LEU A 160 -11.23 10.05 12.05
CA LEU A 160 -10.85 8.93 12.90
C LEU A 160 -11.84 8.79 14.07
N ASP A 161 -12.29 7.56 14.32
CA ASP A 161 -13.06 7.27 15.51
C ASP A 161 -12.26 7.67 16.77
N ALA A 162 -12.92 8.28 17.74
CA ALA A 162 -12.27 8.75 18.98
C ALA A 162 -11.52 7.66 19.76
N GLY A 163 -11.86 6.38 19.52
CA GLY A 163 -11.17 5.23 20.10
C GLY A 163 -9.90 4.79 19.33
N VAL A 164 -9.70 5.30 18.11
CA VAL A 164 -8.51 4.98 17.30
C VAL A 164 -7.38 5.91 17.70
N ARG A 165 -6.38 5.38 18.38
CA ARG A 165 -5.18 6.09 18.85
C ARG A 165 -3.94 5.47 18.22
N PRO A 166 -3.54 5.86 17.01
CA PRO A 166 -2.34 5.32 16.38
C PRO A 166 -1.09 5.69 17.18
N SER A 167 -0.19 4.73 17.36
CA SER A 167 1.15 4.97 17.89
C SER A 167 2.17 5.24 16.78
N VAL A 168 1.85 4.78 15.56
CA VAL A 168 2.70 4.94 14.38
C VAL A 168 1.83 5.29 13.18
N VAL A 169 2.31 6.23 12.36
CA VAL A 169 1.77 6.50 11.04
C VAL A 169 2.75 6.03 9.99
N LEU A 170 2.32 5.10 9.15
CA LEU A 170 3.02 4.70 7.93
C LEU A 170 2.33 5.32 6.74
N MET A 171 3.05 6.10 5.94
CA MET A 171 2.45 6.75 4.79
C MET A 171 3.39 6.84 3.60
N ASN A 172 2.81 6.67 2.42
CA ASN A 172 3.37 7.07 1.15
C ASN A 172 2.35 8.00 0.48
N PRO A 173 2.33 9.30 0.86
CA PRO A 173 1.30 10.21 0.39
C PRO A 173 1.42 10.44 -1.11
N PRO A 174 0.30 10.76 -1.78
CA PRO A 174 0.34 11.14 -3.18
C PRO A 174 1.23 12.38 -3.36
N PHE A 175 2.14 12.33 -4.33
CA PHE A 175 2.92 13.49 -4.73
C PHE A 175 2.01 14.40 -5.56
N SER A 176 1.84 15.67 -5.19
CA SER A 176 0.97 16.56 -5.93
C SER A 176 1.42 16.66 -7.40
N ALA A 177 0.49 16.35 -8.33
CA ALA A 177 0.73 16.36 -9.77
C ALA A 177 0.95 17.77 -10.35
N VAL A 178 0.84 18.81 -9.54
CA VAL A 178 1.01 20.20 -9.96
C VAL A 178 2.46 20.63 -9.76
N ALA A 179 3.37 19.96 -10.45
CA ALA A 179 4.78 20.36 -10.50
C ALA A 179 5.03 21.68 -11.24
N ASN A 180 4.00 22.34 -11.76
CA ASN A 180 4.15 23.48 -12.67
C ASN A 180 3.40 24.76 -12.27
N VAL A 181 2.84 24.86 -11.07
CA VAL A 181 2.24 26.12 -10.60
C VAL A 181 2.68 26.39 -9.16
N ASP A 182 3.68 27.24 -9.05
CA ASP A 182 4.09 28.00 -7.85
C ASP A 182 4.15 27.21 -6.52
N GLY A 183 5.20 26.42 -6.31
CA GLY A 183 5.64 26.01 -4.97
C GLY A 183 4.65 25.17 -4.12
N ARG A 184 3.49 24.80 -4.64
CA ARG A 184 2.42 24.12 -3.91
C ARG A 184 2.59 22.59 -3.76
N THR A 185 3.65 22.04 -4.32
CA THR A 185 3.95 20.59 -4.28
C THR A 185 4.25 20.08 -2.88
N THR A 186 4.78 20.95 -2.03
CA THR A 186 5.10 20.65 -0.62
C THR A 186 3.91 20.79 0.32
N GLU A 187 2.86 21.50 -0.09
CA GLU A 187 1.77 21.90 0.79
C GLU A 187 0.80 20.75 1.13
N ALA A 188 0.52 19.84 0.19
CA ALA A 188 -0.37 18.70 0.47
C ALA A 188 0.32 17.68 1.38
N THR A 189 1.58 17.33 1.07
CA THR A 189 2.37 16.42 1.92
C THR A 189 2.68 17.04 3.27
N ALA A 190 3.00 18.35 3.31
CA ALA A 190 3.23 19.09 4.56
C ALA A 190 1.97 19.15 5.42
N ARG A 191 0.80 19.42 4.83
CA ARG A 191 -0.49 19.41 5.54
C ARG A 191 -0.84 18.03 6.10
N HIS A 192 -0.56 16.96 5.38
CA HIS A 192 -0.71 15.59 5.89
C HIS A 192 0.18 15.35 7.11
N LEU A 193 1.45 15.77 7.04
CA LEU A 193 2.40 15.62 8.15
C LEU A 193 2.04 16.51 9.34
N GLU A 194 1.70 17.78 9.13
CA GLU A 194 1.34 18.72 10.19
C GLU A 194 0.13 18.26 10.98
N ARG A 195 -0.92 17.77 10.31
CA ARG A 195 -2.13 17.27 10.97
C ARG A 195 -1.86 16.00 11.77
N LEU A 196 -1.01 15.10 11.28
CA LEU A 196 -0.68 13.85 11.97
C LEU A 196 0.29 14.03 13.12
N LEU A 197 1.18 15.06 13.07
CA LEU A 197 2.13 15.39 14.13
C LEU A 197 1.54 16.33 15.20
N GLY A 198 0.43 17.00 14.90
CA GLY A 198 -0.27 17.90 15.82
C GLY A 198 -1.22 17.20 16.80
N GLN A 199 -1.29 15.87 16.76
CA GLN A 199 -2.06 15.03 17.70
C GLN A 199 -1.16 14.53 18.83
#